data_11db2a88c8ec96d393009807d79fa092
#
_entry.id   11db2a88c8ec96d393009807d79fa092
#
_cell.length_a   1.000
_cell.length_b   1.000
_cell.length_c   1.000
_cell.angle_alpha   90.00
_cell.angle_beta   90.00
_cell.angle_gamma   90.00
#
_symmetry.space_group_name_H-M   'P 1'
#
loop_
_entity.id
_entity.type
_entity.pdbx_description
1 polymer ?
#
loop_
_entity_poly.entity_id
_entity_poly.type
_entity_poly.pdbx_seq_one_letter_code
_entity_poly.pdbx_strand_id
1 'polypeptide(L)'
;MVRTTGPGPSFTTSDDGIPVYRPGLDADPDAPRAMRLERDSLGEMPIPADAYWGIHTARALVNFPITRRALSNHPNLVIALAMVKQAAARANKEIGVLRAVRADLIDQVCQEIIDGHLHDQFVLGVLQGGAGTSTNMCANEIIANRCLELMGHELGDYENFDPIDHVNRSQSTNDVYPTAIKLAMVFSLKSLLDEHRLLIDSFAAKGQEFAQILKVGRTQMQDAVPMTLGQEFRGFSVTLGEDQERLSEIIPWLNEINMGATAIGTGITADPRYAESVRRHLSEISGYTMITSPDLIEATSDTGVFMTVSGTLKRAAVKLSKICNDLRLLSSGPQAGFGEINLPPRQAGSSIMPGKVNPVIPEVVNQVAFSIIGADATVTAAVEGGQLQLNAFEPVIATSIMQSLAWMSNACRTLRLNCIDGITANKERLHEMVEASVGVVTALTPYIGYQESAALAYESLASKVPIRQLVIARGLMTASEIAKVLSPERLSGVVPATGAIPLPMVAPEN
;
A
#
# COMPACT_ATOMS: atom_id res chain seq x y z
N MET A 1 -7.38 -6.95 19.59
CA MET A 1 -8.57 -7.38 18.85
C MET A 1 -9.47 -6.16 18.71
N VAL A 2 -9.33 -5.42 17.64
CA VAL A 2 -10.23 -4.29 17.32
C VAL A 2 -11.48 -4.91 16.70
N ARG A 3 -12.62 -4.68 17.31
CA ARG A 3 -13.92 -5.08 16.77
C ARG A 3 -14.12 -4.35 15.45
N THR A 4 -14.41 -5.12 14.41
CA THR A 4 -14.83 -4.61 13.11
C THR A 4 -16.01 -3.68 13.28
N THR A 5 -15.83 -2.45 12.85
CA THR A 5 -16.86 -1.40 12.76
C THR A 5 -18.06 -1.92 11.97
N GLY A 6 -19.26 -1.58 12.44
CA GLY A 6 -20.53 -1.84 11.75
C GLY A 6 -20.57 -1.28 10.32
N PRO A 7 -21.60 -1.63 9.55
CA PRO A 7 -21.72 -1.21 8.17
C PRO A 7 -21.70 0.33 8.08
N GLY A 8 -20.90 0.85 7.13
CA GLY A 8 -20.83 2.27 6.85
C GLY A 8 -22.22 2.86 6.52
N PRO A 9 -22.35 4.21 6.53
CA PRO A 9 -23.63 4.87 6.34
C PRO A 9 -24.32 4.41 5.06
N SER A 10 -25.56 3.97 5.18
CA SER A 10 -26.38 3.59 4.04
C SER A 10 -27.10 4.81 3.47
N PHE A 11 -26.98 5.01 2.16
CA PHE A 11 -27.72 6.05 1.44
C PHE A 11 -28.88 5.42 0.66
N THR A 12 -30.03 6.09 0.67
CA THR A 12 -31.11 5.84 -0.30
C THR A 12 -31.27 7.05 -1.19
N THR A 13 -31.79 6.87 -2.38
CA THR A 13 -32.22 7.97 -3.26
C THR A 13 -33.64 8.37 -2.90
N SER A 14 -33.92 9.69 -2.80
CA SER A 14 -35.27 10.23 -2.86
C SER A 14 -35.88 10.01 -4.26
N ASP A 15 -37.17 10.20 -4.42
CA ASP A 15 -37.85 10.09 -5.71
C ASP A 15 -37.26 11.03 -6.77
N ASP A 16 -36.56 12.10 -6.35
CA ASP A 16 -35.83 13.04 -7.21
C ASP A 16 -34.37 12.64 -7.48
N GLY A 17 -33.95 11.42 -7.09
CA GLY A 17 -32.59 10.90 -7.33
C GLY A 17 -31.51 11.47 -6.41
N ILE A 18 -31.87 12.22 -5.37
CA ILE A 18 -30.92 12.83 -4.43
C ILE A 18 -30.52 11.80 -3.36
N PRO A 19 -29.19 11.61 -3.08
CA PRO A 19 -28.74 10.71 -2.03
C PRO A 19 -29.21 11.20 -0.66
N VAL A 20 -29.94 10.37 0.08
CA VAL A 20 -30.34 10.64 1.45
C VAL A 20 -29.48 9.81 2.39
N TYR A 21 -28.80 10.46 3.32
CA TYR A 21 -28.03 9.80 4.36
C TYR A 21 -28.94 8.97 5.27
N ARG A 22 -28.56 7.70 5.53
CA ARG A 22 -29.20 6.84 6.54
C ARG A 22 -28.20 6.42 7.60
N PRO A 23 -28.27 6.90 8.85
CA PRO A 23 -27.53 6.32 9.96
C PRO A 23 -28.16 4.98 10.38
N GLY A 24 -27.35 3.98 10.64
CA GLY A 24 -27.67 2.71 11.30
C GLY A 24 -28.86 1.91 10.74
N LEU A 25 -28.66 0.63 10.52
CA LEU A 25 -29.67 -0.32 9.99
C LEU A 25 -30.88 -0.57 10.91
N ASP A 26 -30.92 0.03 12.11
CA ASP A 26 -31.97 -0.23 13.10
C ASP A 26 -33.04 0.90 13.24
N ALA A 27 -32.93 1.96 12.44
CA ALA A 27 -33.95 3.02 12.43
C ALA A 27 -35.01 2.73 11.35
N ASP A 28 -36.27 2.82 11.70
CA ASP A 28 -37.38 2.74 10.76
C ASP A 28 -37.16 3.77 9.62
N PRO A 29 -37.02 3.32 8.36
CA PRO A 29 -36.76 4.22 7.24
C PRO A 29 -37.84 5.26 6.98
N ASP A 30 -39.06 5.04 7.47
CA ASP A 30 -40.23 5.90 7.27
C ASP A 30 -40.54 6.77 8.50
N ALA A 31 -39.78 6.68 9.60
CA ALA A 31 -39.98 7.55 10.77
C ALA A 31 -39.52 8.99 10.42
N PRO A 32 -40.37 10.01 10.70
CA PRO A 32 -39.98 11.40 10.49
C PRO A 32 -38.79 11.74 11.41
N ARG A 33 -37.63 12.04 10.79
CA ARG A 33 -36.46 12.48 11.57
C ARG A 33 -36.61 13.90 12.03
N ALA A 34 -36.21 14.15 13.26
CA ALA A 34 -36.06 15.52 13.75
C ALA A 34 -34.95 16.21 12.90
N MET A 35 -35.25 17.40 12.41
CA MET A 35 -34.35 18.24 11.65
C MET A 35 -34.08 19.52 12.41
N ARG A 36 -32.83 20.01 12.37
CA ARG A 36 -32.48 21.36 12.74
C ARG A 36 -32.24 22.19 11.49
N LEU A 37 -32.47 23.48 11.56
CA LEU A 37 -32.24 24.40 10.44
C LEU A 37 -30.91 25.11 10.68
N GLU A 38 -29.99 24.98 9.72
CA GLU A 38 -28.74 25.73 9.72
C GLU A 38 -28.70 26.73 8.55
N ARG A 39 -27.93 27.80 8.72
CA ARG A 39 -27.80 28.89 7.73
C ARG A 39 -26.33 29.20 7.42
N ASP A 40 -26.04 29.41 6.14
CA ASP A 40 -24.79 29.98 5.67
C ASP A 40 -25.02 31.18 4.70
N SER A 41 -23.99 31.64 4.02
CA SER A 41 -24.07 32.74 3.06
C SER A 41 -24.96 32.43 1.83
N LEU A 42 -25.27 31.17 1.56
CA LEU A 42 -26.08 30.71 0.43
C LEU A 42 -27.55 30.47 0.81
N GLY A 43 -27.91 30.58 2.10
CA GLY A 43 -29.24 30.40 2.61
C GLY A 43 -29.35 29.27 3.62
N GLU A 44 -30.59 28.87 3.92
CA GLU A 44 -30.92 27.86 4.94
C GLU A 44 -31.01 26.46 4.36
N MET A 45 -30.68 25.44 5.19
CA MET A 45 -30.79 24.04 4.85
C MET A 45 -31.17 23.20 6.07
N PRO A 46 -32.08 22.22 5.93
CA PRO A 46 -32.42 21.30 7.03
C PRO A 46 -31.31 20.25 7.16
N ILE A 47 -30.85 20.03 8.40
CA ILE A 47 -29.82 19.06 8.78
C ILE A 47 -30.45 18.06 9.76
N PRO A 48 -30.18 16.75 9.72
CA PRO A 48 -30.62 15.83 10.75
C PRO A 48 -30.20 16.31 12.14
N ALA A 49 -31.13 16.35 13.07
CA ALA A 49 -30.90 16.97 14.39
C ALA A 49 -29.77 16.26 15.19
N ASP A 50 -29.54 14.97 14.90
CA ASP A 50 -28.55 14.10 15.54
C ASP A 50 -27.19 14.07 14.83
N ALA A 51 -27.05 14.72 13.66
CA ALA A 51 -25.80 14.74 12.93
C ALA A 51 -24.80 15.75 13.52
N TYR A 52 -23.55 15.34 13.72
CA TYR A 52 -22.48 16.26 14.14
C TYR A 52 -21.93 17.09 12.98
N TRP A 53 -22.13 16.68 11.74
CA TRP A 53 -21.83 17.52 10.57
C TRP A 53 -22.93 18.58 10.36
N GLY A 54 -22.61 19.65 9.65
CA GLY A 54 -23.49 20.80 9.46
C GLY A 54 -23.76 21.11 7.99
N ILE A 55 -24.12 22.39 7.73
CA ILE A 55 -24.63 22.86 6.43
C ILE A 55 -23.60 22.75 5.30
N HIS A 56 -22.30 22.97 5.54
CA HIS A 56 -21.28 22.80 4.49
C HIS A 56 -21.19 21.36 4.03
N THR A 57 -21.21 20.41 4.98
CA THR A 57 -21.26 18.98 4.68
C THR A 57 -22.52 18.59 3.95
N ALA A 58 -23.68 19.11 4.37
CA ALA A 58 -24.97 18.84 3.69
C ALA A 58 -24.94 19.31 2.22
N ARG A 59 -24.43 20.51 1.96
CA ARG A 59 -24.27 21.00 0.58
C ARG A 59 -23.32 20.13 -0.25
N ALA A 60 -22.24 19.67 0.35
CA ALA A 60 -21.27 18.81 -0.34
C ALA A 60 -21.88 17.42 -0.67
N LEU A 61 -22.73 16.86 0.20
CA LEU A 61 -23.48 15.63 -0.08
C LEU A 61 -24.41 15.78 -1.29
N VAL A 62 -25.05 16.94 -1.43
CA VAL A 62 -25.91 17.26 -2.59
C VAL A 62 -25.06 17.50 -3.86
N ASN A 63 -23.94 18.22 -3.73
CA ASN A 63 -23.13 18.64 -4.87
C ASN A 63 -22.28 17.49 -5.46
N PHE A 64 -21.84 16.52 -4.63
CA PHE A 64 -20.87 15.51 -5.02
C PHE A 64 -21.34 14.06 -4.80
N PRO A 65 -22.52 13.65 -5.30
CA PRO A 65 -23.02 12.28 -5.17
C PRO A 65 -22.31 11.34 -6.16
N ILE A 66 -20.98 11.40 -6.21
CA ILE A 66 -20.16 10.73 -7.23
C ILE A 66 -19.75 9.34 -6.77
N THR A 67 -19.32 9.21 -5.51
CA THR A 67 -18.88 7.94 -4.95
C THR A 67 -19.77 7.55 -3.77
N ARG A 68 -19.95 6.22 -3.60
CA ARG A 68 -20.59 5.67 -2.38
C ARG A 68 -19.55 5.32 -1.31
N ARG A 69 -18.32 5.82 -1.45
CA ARG A 69 -17.22 5.60 -0.49
C ARG A 69 -17.06 6.86 0.34
N ALA A 70 -17.40 6.75 1.61
CA ALA A 70 -17.27 7.84 2.54
C ALA A 70 -15.82 8.04 3.01
N LEU A 71 -15.48 9.23 3.50
CA LEU A 71 -14.19 9.54 4.13
C LEU A 71 -13.88 8.61 5.30
N SER A 72 -14.91 8.17 6.04
CA SER A 72 -14.81 7.18 7.13
C SER A 72 -14.15 5.86 6.71
N ASN A 73 -14.14 5.53 5.43
CA ASN A 73 -13.40 4.37 4.91
C ASN A 73 -11.88 4.56 4.89
N HIS A 74 -11.40 5.77 5.18
CA HIS A 74 -9.99 6.12 5.34
C HIS A 74 -9.69 6.61 6.76
N PRO A 75 -9.70 5.72 7.76
CA PRO A 75 -9.57 6.11 9.17
C PRO A 75 -8.29 6.89 9.46
N ASN A 76 -7.18 6.58 8.77
CA ASN A 76 -5.93 7.32 8.92
C ASN A 76 -6.08 8.79 8.49
N LEU A 77 -6.93 9.11 7.50
CA LEU A 77 -7.20 10.50 7.12
C LEU A 77 -8.04 11.24 8.19
N VAL A 78 -9.05 10.56 8.75
CA VAL A 78 -9.88 11.11 9.83
C VAL A 78 -9.01 11.42 11.06
N ILE A 79 -8.15 10.48 11.45
CA ILE A 79 -7.19 10.65 12.55
C ILE A 79 -6.22 11.80 12.26
N ALA A 80 -5.65 11.85 11.06
CA ALA A 80 -4.71 12.90 10.68
C ALA A 80 -5.37 14.30 10.67
N LEU A 81 -6.61 14.43 10.18
CA LEU A 81 -7.38 15.67 10.26
C LEU A 81 -7.57 16.10 11.73
N ALA A 82 -7.96 15.19 12.61
CA ALA A 82 -8.11 15.48 14.03
C ALA A 82 -6.78 15.92 14.67
N MET A 83 -5.66 15.27 14.36
CA MET A 83 -4.33 15.66 14.85
C MET A 83 -3.91 17.04 14.38
N VAL A 84 -4.18 17.40 13.13
CA VAL A 84 -3.91 18.74 12.60
C VAL A 84 -4.77 19.80 13.32
N LYS A 85 -6.05 19.52 13.54
CA LYS A 85 -6.96 20.42 14.29
C LYS A 85 -6.54 20.54 15.76
N GLN A 86 -6.12 19.46 16.39
CA GLN A 86 -5.61 19.44 17.75
C GLN A 86 -4.34 20.31 17.87
N ALA A 87 -3.38 20.14 16.96
CA ALA A 87 -2.17 20.94 16.90
C ALA A 87 -2.46 22.42 16.69
N ALA A 88 -3.40 22.74 15.80
CA ALA A 88 -3.84 24.11 15.54
C ALA A 88 -4.48 24.75 16.76
N ALA A 89 -5.34 24.05 17.49
CA ALA A 89 -5.96 24.52 18.72
C ALA A 89 -4.92 24.82 19.81
N ARG A 90 -3.97 23.90 20.03
CA ARG A 90 -2.86 24.10 20.97
C ARG A 90 -1.99 25.29 20.59
N ALA A 91 -1.65 25.43 19.32
CA ALA A 91 -0.87 26.56 18.83
C ALA A 91 -1.62 27.90 19.02
N ASN A 92 -2.89 27.97 18.66
CA ASN A 92 -3.71 29.19 18.84
C ASN A 92 -3.90 29.56 20.31
N LYS A 93 -3.96 28.55 21.22
CA LYS A 93 -3.96 28.79 22.67
C LYS A 93 -2.64 29.39 23.13
N GLU A 94 -1.51 28.79 22.73
CA GLU A 94 -0.17 29.21 23.14
C GLU A 94 0.14 30.66 22.70
N ILE A 95 -0.20 31.03 21.47
CA ILE A 95 0.03 32.38 20.96
C ILE A 95 -1.04 33.41 21.38
N GLY A 96 -2.10 32.96 22.09
CA GLY A 96 -3.15 33.83 22.64
C GLY A 96 -4.23 34.26 21.65
N VAL A 97 -4.34 33.60 20.50
CA VAL A 97 -5.35 33.91 19.46
C VAL A 97 -6.69 33.22 19.74
N LEU A 98 -6.68 32.07 20.43
CA LEU A 98 -7.88 31.35 20.87
C LEU A 98 -7.90 31.26 22.39
N ARG A 99 -9.08 31.50 23.00
CA ARG A 99 -9.27 31.38 24.46
C ARG A 99 -9.00 29.95 24.93
N ALA A 100 -8.29 29.81 26.05
CA ALA A 100 -7.87 28.49 26.57
C ALA A 100 -9.02 27.50 26.68
N VAL A 101 -10.17 27.90 27.23
CA VAL A 101 -11.36 27.02 27.39
C VAL A 101 -11.83 26.44 26.05
N ARG A 102 -11.85 27.25 24.97
CA ARG A 102 -12.26 26.79 23.65
C ARG A 102 -11.21 25.86 23.03
N ALA A 103 -9.94 26.20 23.19
CA ALA A 103 -8.85 25.37 22.70
C ALA A 103 -8.81 24.00 23.38
N ASP A 104 -9.05 23.94 24.70
CA ASP A 104 -9.07 22.71 25.47
C ASP A 104 -10.25 21.81 25.08
N LEU A 105 -11.42 22.40 24.76
CA LEU A 105 -12.55 21.63 24.22
C LEU A 105 -12.22 21.04 22.83
N ILE A 106 -11.63 21.82 21.93
CA ILE A 106 -11.19 21.30 20.62
C ILE A 106 -10.17 20.18 20.82
N ASP A 107 -9.19 20.37 21.69
CA ASP A 107 -8.16 19.37 22.01
C ASP A 107 -8.79 18.05 22.49
N GLN A 108 -9.75 18.13 23.41
CA GLN A 108 -10.48 16.97 23.91
C GLN A 108 -11.27 16.25 22.80
N VAL A 109 -12.03 16.97 21.99
CA VAL A 109 -12.84 16.38 20.92
C VAL A 109 -11.96 15.78 19.84
N CYS A 110 -10.85 16.42 19.48
CA CYS A 110 -9.89 15.85 18.56
C CYS A 110 -9.31 14.54 19.11
N GLN A 111 -9.05 14.46 20.42
CA GLN A 111 -8.59 13.22 21.03
C GLN A 111 -9.67 12.12 20.95
N GLU A 112 -10.94 12.43 21.17
CA GLU A 112 -12.05 11.48 20.98
C GLU A 112 -12.04 10.92 19.54
N ILE A 113 -11.82 11.77 18.52
CA ILE A 113 -11.75 11.33 17.12
C ILE A 113 -10.49 10.47 16.87
N ILE A 114 -9.34 10.84 17.42
CA ILE A 114 -8.09 10.06 17.32
C ILE A 114 -8.28 8.67 17.94
N ASP A 115 -9.03 8.57 19.03
CA ASP A 115 -9.35 7.32 19.73
C ASP A 115 -10.41 6.46 19.00
N GLY A 116 -10.96 6.95 17.87
CA GLY A 116 -11.86 6.23 17.00
C GLY A 116 -13.35 6.57 17.16
N HIS A 117 -13.70 7.60 17.93
CA HIS A 117 -15.08 8.09 18.05
C HIS A 117 -15.44 8.99 16.87
N LEU A 118 -16.73 9.10 16.56
CA LEU A 118 -17.29 10.01 15.53
C LEU A 118 -16.80 9.77 14.09
N HIS A 119 -16.09 8.68 13.80
CA HIS A 119 -15.62 8.39 12.44
C HIS A 119 -16.77 8.19 11.45
N ASP A 120 -17.90 7.67 11.90
CA ASP A 120 -19.13 7.50 11.13
C ASP A 120 -19.75 8.83 10.68
N GLN A 121 -19.40 9.94 11.34
CA GLN A 121 -19.86 11.28 10.99
C GLN A 121 -19.11 11.88 9.78
N PHE A 122 -17.98 11.30 9.34
CA PHE A 122 -17.26 11.70 8.14
C PHE A 122 -17.89 11.09 6.89
N VAL A 123 -19.11 11.54 6.58
CA VAL A 123 -20.04 10.95 5.60
C VAL A 123 -19.76 11.31 4.15
N LEU A 124 -18.92 12.31 3.89
CA LEU A 124 -18.68 12.83 2.54
C LEU A 124 -18.03 11.78 1.63
N GLY A 125 -18.44 11.78 0.37
CA GLY A 125 -17.77 11.01 -0.67
C GLY A 125 -16.31 11.46 -0.87
N VAL A 126 -15.42 10.52 -1.18
CA VAL A 126 -13.98 10.79 -1.32
C VAL A 126 -13.59 11.64 -2.53
N LEU A 127 -14.44 11.75 -3.56
CA LEU A 127 -14.24 12.65 -4.71
C LEU A 127 -15.08 13.89 -4.55
N GLN A 128 -14.42 15.05 -4.45
CA GLN A 128 -15.02 16.34 -4.18
C GLN A 128 -14.31 17.42 -4.99
N GLY A 129 -15.03 18.42 -5.46
CA GLY A 129 -14.44 19.67 -5.95
C GLY A 129 -14.01 20.58 -4.78
N GLY A 130 -13.13 21.53 -5.04
CA GLY A 130 -12.73 22.55 -4.07
C GLY A 130 -11.53 22.19 -3.20
N ALA A 131 -10.58 21.39 -3.71
CA ALA A 131 -9.29 21.11 -3.07
C ALA A 131 -9.40 20.59 -1.61
N GLY A 132 -10.46 19.82 -1.30
CA GLY A 132 -10.66 19.28 0.05
C GLY A 132 -11.42 20.19 1.01
N THR A 133 -11.95 21.34 0.57
CA THR A 133 -12.69 22.28 1.45
C THR A 133 -13.87 21.61 2.15
N SER A 134 -14.62 20.75 1.44
CA SER A 134 -15.74 20.03 2.06
C SER A 134 -15.26 19.09 3.17
N THR A 135 -14.14 18.41 2.99
CA THR A 135 -13.53 17.53 4.02
C THR A 135 -13.06 18.33 5.23
N ASN A 136 -12.37 19.45 5.02
CA ASN A 136 -11.92 20.33 6.09
C ASN A 136 -13.12 20.89 6.89
N MET A 137 -14.16 21.34 6.20
CA MET A 137 -15.36 21.88 6.84
C MET A 137 -16.15 20.79 7.58
N CYS A 138 -16.23 19.58 7.04
CA CYS A 138 -16.83 18.44 7.72
C CYS A 138 -16.15 18.18 9.09
N ALA A 139 -14.82 18.18 9.11
CA ALA A 139 -14.08 18.05 10.37
C ALA A 139 -14.37 19.22 11.33
N ASN A 140 -14.39 20.46 10.81
CA ASN A 140 -14.69 21.66 11.62
C ASN A 140 -16.08 21.59 12.25
N GLU A 141 -17.10 21.21 11.46
CA GLU A 141 -18.48 21.11 11.90
C GLU A 141 -18.67 20.01 12.96
N ILE A 142 -18.08 18.81 12.73
CA ILE A 142 -18.11 17.70 13.69
C ILE A 142 -17.48 18.12 15.01
N ILE A 143 -16.32 18.74 14.98
CA ILE A 143 -15.61 19.20 16.18
C ILE A 143 -16.42 20.30 16.90
N ALA A 144 -16.94 21.28 16.16
CA ALA A 144 -17.72 22.37 16.75
C ALA A 144 -19.00 21.84 17.42
N ASN A 145 -19.75 20.97 16.76
CA ASN A 145 -20.99 20.39 17.31
C ASN A 145 -20.70 19.52 18.54
N ARG A 146 -19.62 18.74 18.55
CA ARG A 146 -19.25 17.99 19.75
C ARG A 146 -18.83 18.91 20.90
N CYS A 147 -18.15 20.02 20.62
CA CYS A 147 -17.84 21.02 21.62
C CYS A 147 -19.11 21.66 22.18
N LEU A 148 -20.10 22.00 21.33
CA LEU A 148 -21.42 22.51 21.77
C LEU A 148 -22.11 21.54 22.70
N GLU A 149 -22.18 20.26 22.35
CA GLU A 149 -22.77 19.24 23.21
C GLU A 149 -22.08 19.13 24.58
N LEU A 150 -20.72 19.16 24.61
CA LEU A 150 -19.95 19.15 25.85
C LEU A 150 -20.20 20.39 26.73
N MET A 151 -20.59 21.51 26.10
CA MET A 151 -20.97 22.74 26.79
C MET A 151 -22.44 22.76 27.23
N GLY A 152 -23.23 21.75 26.82
CA GLY A 152 -24.67 21.67 27.12
C GLY A 152 -25.55 22.53 26.19
N HIS A 153 -25.05 22.86 25.00
CA HIS A 153 -25.77 23.54 23.93
C HIS A 153 -26.30 22.55 22.89
N GLU A 154 -27.31 23.00 22.13
CA GLU A 154 -27.82 22.25 20.98
C GLU A 154 -26.83 22.23 19.83
N LEU A 155 -26.86 21.15 19.03
CA LEU A 155 -26.05 21.06 17.81
C LEU A 155 -26.49 22.14 16.81
N GLY A 156 -25.55 22.84 16.19
CA GLY A 156 -25.80 23.93 15.26
C GLY A 156 -25.90 25.32 15.92
N ASP A 157 -25.75 25.42 17.24
CA ASP A 157 -25.73 26.70 17.98
C ASP A 157 -24.36 27.41 17.81
N TYR A 158 -24.03 27.75 16.57
CA TYR A 158 -22.73 28.31 16.20
C TYR A 158 -22.44 29.72 16.74
N GLU A 159 -23.45 30.40 17.33
CA GLU A 159 -23.21 31.64 18.08
C GLU A 159 -22.34 31.37 19.31
N ASN A 160 -22.45 30.19 19.91
CA ASN A 160 -21.67 29.79 21.09
C ASN A 160 -20.34 29.09 20.72
N PHE A 161 -20.33 28.25 19.66
CA PHE A 161 -19.11 27.60 19.20
C PHE A 161 -19.08 27.42 17.68
N ASP A 162 -18.35 28.28 16.99
CA ASP A 162 -18.34 28.38 15.52
C ASP A 162 -17.26 27.50 14.87
N PRO A 163 -17.58 26.73 13.80
CA PRO A 163 -16.62 25.87 13.10
C PRO A 163 -15.51 26.65 12.37
N ILE A 164 -15.76 27.91 11.93
CA ILE A 164 -14.78 28.72 11.21
C ILE A 164 -13.98 29.58 12.18
N ASP A 165 -14.65 30.36 13.03
CA ASP A 165 -14.00 31.33 13.91
C ASP A 165 -13.22 30.66 15.06
N HIS A 166 -13.60 29.46 15.48
CA HIS A 166 -12.93 28.76 16.57
C HIS A 166 -12.12 27.55 16.10
N VAL A 167 -12.75 26.57 15.41
CA VAL A 167 -12.06 25.31 15.01
C VAL A 167 -11.06 25.57 13.89
N ASN A 168 -11.42 26.39 12.88
CA ASN A 168 -10.56 26.69 11.73
C ASN A 168 -9.66 27.92 11.93
N ARG A 169 -9.56 28.45 13.14
CA ARG A 169 -8.78 29.67 13.43
C ARG A 169 -7.34 29.55 12.97
N SER A 170 -6.82 30.59 12.30
CA SER A 170 -5.47 30.67 11.73
C SER A 170 -5.16 29.66 10.61
N GLN A 171 -6.17 28.99 10.04
CA GLN A 171 -6.02 27.93 9.05
C GLN A 171 -6.73 28.25 7.75
N SER A 172 -6.29 27.60 6.69
CA SER A 172 -7.01 27.44 5.44
C SER A 172 -7.15 25.92 5.14
N THR A 173 -8.11 25.52 4.34
CA THR A 173 -8.11 24.18 3.74
C THR A 173 -6.80 23.89 3.04
N ASN A 174 -6.21 24.89 2.42
CA ASN A 174 -5.02 24.78 1.56
C ASN A 174 -3.73 24.43 2.32
N ASP A 175 -3.72 24.56 3.64
CA ASP A 175 -2.61 24.09 4.49
C ASP A 175 -3.02 22.87 5.35
N VAL A 176 -4.26 22.82 5.84
CA VAL A 176 -4.78 21.71 6.65
C VAL A 176 -4.88 20.41 5.86
N TYR A 177 -5.51 20.46 4.68
CA TYR A 177 -5.85 19.25 3.94
C TYR A 177 -4.61 18.52 3.39
N PRO A 178 -3.66 19.17 2.69
CA PRO A 178 -2.43 18.51 2.27
C PRO A 178 -1.60 17.99 3.44
N THR A 179 -1.53 18.71 4.56
CA THR A 179 -0.85 18.24 5.77
C THR A 179 -1.48 16.97 6.32
N ALA A 180 -2.82 16.92 6.41
CA ALA A 180 -3.55 15.75 6.86
C ALA A 180 -3.36 14.55 5.91
N ILE A 181 -3.36 14.78 4.58
CA ILE A 181 -3.09 13.73 3.59
C ILE A 181 -1.69 13.16 3.77
N LYS A 182 -0.66 14.02 3.88
CA LYS A 182 0.72 13.59 4.09
C LYS A 182 0.85 12.72 5.35
N LEU A 183 0.28 13.17 6.47
CA LEU A 183 0.31 12.42 7.72
C LEU A 183 -0.45 11.09 7.63
N ALA A 184 -1.61 11.06 6.99
CA ALA A 184 -2.38 9.84 6.76
C ALA A 184 -1.62 8.82 5.91
N MET A 185 -0.86 9.31 4.90
CA MET A 185 0.01 8.47 4.09
C MET A 185 1.19 7.91 4.89
N VAL A 186 1.77 8.68 5.83
CA VAL A 186 2.82 8.17 6.73
C VAL A 186 2.30 7.00 7.57
N PHE A 187 1.11 7.13 8.18
CA PHE A 187 0.49 6.04 8.95
C PHE A 187 0.23 4.80 8.08
N SER A 188 -0.28 5.02 6.88
CA SER A 188 -0.61 3.92 5.96
C SER A 188 0.65 3.25 5.40
N LEU A 189 1.72 4.01 5.12
CA LEU A 189 3.03 3.49 4.73
C LEU A 189 3.64 2.63 5.82
N LYS A 190 3.53 3.06 7.08
CA LYS A 190 4.04 2.26 8.21
C LYS A 190 3.37 0.90 8.28
N SER A 191 2.03 0.86 8.16
CA SER A 191 1.28 -0.39 8.13
C SER A 191 1.67 -1.28 6.94
N LEU A 192 1.91 -0.68 5.77
CA LEU A 192 2.40 -1.40 4.60
C LEU A 192 3.81 -1.97 4.84
N LEU A 193 4.74 -1.16 5.36
CA LEU A 193 6.11 -1.57 5.63
C LEU A 193 6.18 -2.76 6.59
N ASP A 194 5.32 -2.80 7.61
CA ASP A 194 5.25 -3.90 8.56
C ASP A 194 4.80 -5.21 7.88
N GLU A 195 3.71 -5.19 7.09
CA GLU A 195 3.24 -6.39 6.37
C GLU A 195 4.19 -6.81 5.24
N HIS A 196 4.80 -5.85 4.56
CA HIS A 196 5.77 -6.10 3.50
C HIS A 196 7.05 -6.76 4.03
N ARG A 197 7.55 -6.33 5.20
CA ARG A 197 8.68 -6.96 5.88
C ARG A 197 8.37 -8.41 6.27
N LEU A 198 7.18 -8.67 6.83
CA LEU A 198 6.76 -10.02 7.15
C LEU A 198 6.69 -10.94 5.92
N LEU A 199 6.30 -10.39 4.77
CA LEU A 199 6.31 -11.11 3.50
C LEU A 199 7.75 -11.42 3.03
N ILE A 200 8.68 -10.46 3.15
CA ILE A 200 10.11 -10.66 2.86
C ILE A 200 10.67 -11.79 3.70
N ASP A 201 10.40 -11.78 5.02
CA ASP A 201 10.86 -12.80 5.97
C ASP A 201 10.31 -14.19 5.61
N SER A 202 9.05 -14.27 5.16
CA SER A 202 8.43 -15.52 4.69
C SER A 202 9.13 -16.09 3.44
N PHE A 203 9.42 -15.26 2.45
CA PHE A 203 10.20 -15.68 1.28
C PHE A 203 11.61 -16.12 1.65
N ALA A 204 12.28 -15.40 2.57
CA ALA A 204 13.60 -15.77 3.08
C ALA A 204 13.59 -17.14 3.78
N ALA A 205 12.57 -17.41 4.61
CA ALA A 205 12.39 -18.70 5.26
C ALA A 205 12.21 -19.84 4.25
N LYS A 206 11.39 -19.64 3.20
CA LYS A 206 11.27 -20.60 2.11
C LYS A 206 12.57 -20.77 1.32
N GLY A 207 13.33 -19.70 1.15
CA GLY A 207 14.68 -19.77 0.58
C GLY A 207 15.60 -20.70 1.35
N GLN A 208 15.53 -20.68 2.69
CA GLN A 208 16.30 -21.60 3.54
C GLN A 208 15.74 -23.05 3.48
N GLU A 209 14.42 -23.21 3.55
CA GLU A 209 13.75 -24.52 3.48
C GLU A 209 14.10 -25.27 2.18
N PHE A 210 14.18 -24.55 1.07
CA PHE A 210 14.43 -25.15 -0.26
C PHE A 210 15.90 -25.07 -0.70
N ALA A 211 16.83 -24.73 0.19
CA ALA A 211 18.24 -24.47 -0.14
C ALA A 211 18.96 -25.65 -0.82
N GLN A 212 18.54 -26.88 -0.52
CA GLN A 212 19.15 -28.11 -1.05
C GLN A 212 18.37 -28.73 -2.21
N ILE A 213 17.30 -28.10 -2.70
CA ILE A 213 16.47 -28.64 -3.77
C ILE A 213 16.93 -28.09 -5.09
N LEU A 214 17.56 -28.93 -5.92
CA LEU A 214 17.99 -28.57 -7.27
C LEU A 214 16.79 -28.39 -8.20
N LYS A 215 16.93 -27.42 -9.11
CA LYS A 215 16.01 -27.18 -10.22
C LYS A 215 16.78 -26.71 -11.47
N VAL A 216 16.10 -26.74 -12.61
CA VAL A 216 16.58 -26.09 -13.83
C VAL A 216 16.21 -24.61 -13.78
N GLY A 217 17.20 -23.72 -13.85
CA GLY A 217 16.96 -22.30 -14.07
C GLY A 217 16.45 -22.07 -15.50
N ARG A 218 15.70 -20.98 -15.71
CA ARG A 218 15.19 -20.62 -17.05
C ARG A 218 15.47 -19.17 -17.37
N THR A 219 15.88 -18.94 -18.61
CA THR A 219 16.00 -17.61 -19.22
C THR A 219 15.16 -17.60 -20.50
N GLN A 220 14.33 -16.57 -20.70
CA GLN A 220 13.43 -16.49 -21.87
C GLN A 220 12.54 -17.74 -22.03
N MET A 221 12.14 -18.36 -20.92
CA MET A 221 11.37 -19.60 -20.85
C MET A 221 12.08 -20.85 -21.38
N GLN A 222 13.37 -20.77 -21.70
CA GLN A 222 14.20 -21.89 -22.11
C GLN A 222 15.08 -22.39 -20.96
N ASP A 223 15.40 -23.67 -20.96
CA ASP A 223 16.30 -24.28 -19.99
C ASP A 223 17.66 -23.55 -19.98
N ALA A 224 18.11 -23.24 -18.78
CA ALA A 224 19.41 -22.66 -18.52
C ALA A 224 20.23 -23.61 -17.63
N VAL A 225 21.05 -23.05 -16.76
CA VAL A 225 21.90 -23.84 -15.86
C VAL A 225 21.15 -24.28 -14.61
N PRO A 226 21.59 -25.36 -13.93
CA PRO A 226 21.03 -25.75 -12.65
C PRO A 226 21.20 -24.65 -11.57
N MET A 227 20.22 -24.54 -10.70
CA MET A 227 20.23 -23.71 -9.50
C MET A 227 19.45 -24.42 -8.39
N THR A 228 19.34 -23.84 -7.18
CA THR A 228 18.42 -24.35 -6.18
C THR A 228 17.10 -23.56 -6.16
N LEU A 229 16.01 -24.22 -5.81
CA LEU A 229 14.74 -23.57 -5.56
C LEU A 229 14.87 -22.53 -4.42
N GLY A 230 15.72 -22.82 -3.43
CA GLY A 230 16.04 -21.87 -2.37
C GLY A 230 16.67 -20.57 -2.87
N GLN A 231 17.53 -20.62 -3.88
CA GLN A 231 18.10 -19.40 -4.51
C GLN A 231 17.03 -18.57 -5.20
N GLU A 232 16.03 -19.17 -5.82
CA GLU A 232 14.92 -18.47 -6.46
C GLU A 232 14.07 -17.73 -5.42
N PHE A 233 13.66 -18.40 -4.34
CA PHE A 233 12.90 -17.77 -3.25
C PHE A 233 13.70 -16.68 -2.50
N ARG A 234 15.01 -16.90 -2.32
CA ARG A 234 15.90 -15.85 -1.80
C ARG A 234 15.95 -14.63 -2.73
N GLY A 235 16.00 -14.86 -4.05
CA GLY A 235 15.94 -13.79 -5.05
C GLY A 235 14.65 -12.95 -4.91
N PHE A 236 13.50 -13.59 -4.66
CA PHE A 236 12.24 -12.89 -4.39
C PHE A 236 12.32 -12.05 -3.12
N SER A 237 12.86 -12.61 -2.03
CA SER A 237 13.06 -11.88 -0.77
C SER A 237 13.94 -10.64 -0.95
N VAL A 238 15.07 -10.76 -1.65
CA VAL A 238 15.99 -9.64 -1.92
C VAL A 238 15.30 -8.57 -2.77
N THR A 239 14.57 -8.98 -3.82
CA THR A 239 13.83 -8.06 -4.69
C THR A 239 12.82 -7.20 -3.92
N LEU A 240 12.08 -7.82 -2.98
CA LEU A 240 11.16 -7.09 -2.11
C LEU A 240 11.89 -6.24 -1.07
N GLY A 241 13.05 -6.71 -0.57
CA GLY A 241 13.88 -5.93 0.36
C GLY A 241 14.29 -4.58 -0.20
N GLU A 242 14.66 -4.51 -1.48
CA GLU A 242 14.94 -3.24 -2.16
C GLU A 242 13.73 -2.29 -2.19
N ASP A 243 12.52 -2.84 -2.34
CA ASP A 243 11.30 -2.02 -2.33
C ASP A 243 10.93 -1.55 -0.92
N GLN A 244 11.22 -2.37 0.11
CA GLN A 244 11.12 -1.97 1.52
C GLN A 244 11.93 -0.70 1.81
N GLU A 245 13.17 -0.65 1.33
CA GLU A 245 14.03 0.52 1.46
C GLU A 245 13.44 1.75 0.76
N ARG A 246 13.04 1.61 -0.51
CA ARG A 246 12.48 2.72 -1.31
C ARG A 246 11.17 3.26 -0.71
N LEU A 247 10.31 2.40 -0.19
CA LEU A 247 9.08 2.81 0.49
C LEU A 247 9.38 3.55 1.80
N SER A 248 10.41 3.14 2.55
CA SER A 248 10.79 3.82 3.80
C SER A 248 11.40 5.20 3.56
N GLU A 249 12.14 5.39 2.47
CA GLU A 249 12.78 6.66 2.09
C GLU A 249 11.79 7.79 1.79
N ILE A 250 10.51 7.47 1.56
CA ILE A 250 9.48 8.47 1.25
C ILE A 250 9.00 9.18 2.53
N ILE A 251 9.02 8.53 3.68
CA ILE A 251 8.44 9.07 4.93
C ILE A 251 9.00 10.45 5.28
N PRO A 252 10.32 10.69 5.25
CA PRO A 252 10.86 12.03 5.53
C PRO A 252 10.34 13.13 4.60
N TRP A 253 10.02 12.81 3.34
CA TRP A 253 9.51 13.79 2.37
C TRP A 253 8.06 14.18 2.66
N LEU A 254 7.27 13.25 3.23
CA LEU A 254 5.90 13.52 3.66
C LEU A 254 5.84 14.33 4.96
N ASN A 255 6.94 14.41 5.71
CA ASN A 255 7.00 15.19 6.94
C ASN A 255 7.18 16.71 6.69
N GLU A 256 7.46 17.12 5.46
CA GLU A 256 7.47 18.53 5.09
C GLU A 256 6.03 19.01 4.88
N ILE A 257 5.64 20.06 5.64
CA ILE A 257 4.26 20.55 5.68
C ILE A 257 4.20 22.06 5.41
N ASN A 258 3.03 22.55 4.99
CA ASN A 258 2.77 23.95 4.72
C ASN A 258 1.83 24.60 5.75
N MET A 259 1.68 24.06 6.97
CA MET A 259 0.84 24.67 8.02
C MET A 259 1.30 26.10 8.34
N GLY A 260 0.32 27.01 8.35
CA GLY A 260 0.57 28.45 8.48
C GLY A 260 0.67 29.19 7.13
N ALA A 261 0.67 28.47 6.01
CA ALA A 261 0.61 29.05 4.66
C ALA A 261 -0.67 29.86 4.43
N THR A 262 -1.75 29.44 5.07
CA THR A 262 -3.11 29.95 4.86
C THR A 262 -3.56 29.80 3.40
N ALA A 263 -4.01 30.88 2.73
CA ALA A 263 -4.67 30.76 1.44
C ALA A 263 -3.73 30.33 0.29
N ILE A 264 -2.53 30.92 0.20
CA ILE A 264 -1.60 30.74 -0.93
C ILE A 264 -0.11 30.67 -0.50
N GLY A 265 0.19 30.57 0.78
CA GLY A 265 1.58 30.53 1.27
C GLY A 265 2.06 31.83 1.89
N THR A 266 1.28 32.90 1.87
CA THR A 266 1.71 34.23 2.41
C THR A 266 1.49 34.37 3.91
N GLY A 267 0.80 33.42 4.57
CA GLY A 267 0.48 33.49 5.99
C GLY A 267 -0.52 34.60 6.35
N ILE A 268 -1.24 35.15 5.36
CA ILE A 268 -2.21 36.20 5.60
C ILE A 268 -3.28 35.72 6.61
N THR A 269 -3.66 36.61 7.55
CA THR A 269 -4.61 36.35 8.64
C THR A 269 -4.12 35.43 9.78
N ALA A 270 -2.93 34.86 9.71
CA ALA A 270 -2.30 34.13 10.80
C ALA A 270 -1.28 34.97 11.56
N ASP A 271 -1.13 34.73 12.87
CA ASP A 271 -0.03 35.30 13.65
C ASP A 271 1.30 34.72 13.15
N PRO A 272 2.37 35.53 13.00
CA PRO A 272 3.67 35.02 12.51
C PRO A 272 4.27 33.87 13.33
N ARG A 273 3.89 33.72 14.59
CA ARG A 273 4.34 32.61 15.47
C ARG A 273 3.58 31.31 15.23
N TYR A 274 2.47 31.34 14.51
CA TYR A 274 1.56 30.22 14.35
C TYR A 274 2.23 29.03 13.65
N ALA A 275 2.91 29.25 12.54
CA ALA A 275 3.51 28.19 11.73
C ALA A 275 4.49 27.33 12.55
N GLU A 276 5.36 27.95 13.33
CA GLU A 276 6.33 27.25 14.18
C GLU A 276 5.64 26.51 15.33
N SER A 277 4.66 27.16 15.98
CA SER A 277 3.93 26.56 17.10
C SER A 277 3.12 25.35 16.65
N VAL A 278 2.35 25.44 15.54
CA VAL A 278 1.54 24.33 15.03
C VAL A 278 2.40 23.16 14.55
N ARG A 279 3.53 23.42 13.89
CA ARG A 279 4.49 22.39 13.49
C ARG A 279 5.02 21.59 14.69
N ARG A 280 5.40 22.30 15.76
CA ARG A 280 5.91 21.68 16.99
C ARG A 280 4.84 20.81 17.65
N HIS A 281 3.63 21.34 17.85
CA HIS A 281 2.52 20.58 18.43
C HIS A 281 2.12 19.39 17.57
N LEU A 282 2.10 19.52 16.23
CA LEU A 282 1.81 18.40 15.35
C LEU A 282 2.88 17.30 15.44
N SER A 283 4.15 17.70 15.57
CA SER A 283 5.24 16.74 15.79
C SER A 283 5.08 15.97 17.10
N GLU A 284 4.71 16.65 18.18
CA GLU A 284 4.47 16.05 19.50
C GLU A 284 3.27 15.08 19.46
N ILE A 285 2.16 15.47 18.83
CA ILE A 285 0.93 14.68 18.76
C ILE A 285 1.11 13.45 17.87
N SER A 286 1.70 13.62 16.71
CA SER A 286 1.85 12.55 15.71
C SER A 286 2.99 11.58 16.00
N GLY A 287 3.99 12.00 16.77
CA GLY A 287 5.23 11.26 17.00
C GLY A 287 6.21 11.30 15.82
N TYR A 288 5.95 12.13 14.79
CA TYR A 288 6.83 12.34 13.64
C TYR A 288 7.40 13.75 13.65
N THR A 289 8.68 13.90 13.31
CA THR A 289 9.30 15.21 13.19
C THR A 289 8.81 15.92 11.94
N MET A 290 7.85 16.85 12.12
CA MET A 290 7.37 17.69 11.02
C MET A 290 8.33 18.82 10.74
N ILE A 291 8.44 19.22 9.47
CA ILE A 291 9.32 20.27 8.97
C ILE A 291 8.45 21.28 8.23
N THR A 292 8.57 22.57 8.57
CA THR A 292 7.93 23.62 7.79
C THR A 292 8.68 23.77 6.46
N SER A 293 7.95 23.76 5.34
CA SER A 293 8.55 23.97 4.01
C SER A 293 9.31 25.30 3.96
N PRO A 294 10.46 25.34 3.29
CA PRO A 294 11.25 26.58 3.16
C PRO A 294 10.53 27.67 2.33
N ASP A 295 9.61 27.29 1.44
CA ASP A 295 8.75 28.20 0.68
C ASP A 295 7.30 27.72 0.75
N LEU A 296 6.46 28.44 1.50
CA LEU A 296 5.08 28.08 1.71
C LEU A 296 4.19 28.34 0.47
N ILE A 297 4.61 29.18 -0.47
CA ILE A 297 3.89 29.42 -1.73
C ILE A 297 4.08 28.22 -2.65
N GLU A 298 5.31 27.75 -2.78
CA GLU A 298 5.63 26.54 -3.52
C GLU A 298 4.89 25.34 -2.91
N ALA A 299 5.03 25.11 -1.61
CA ALA A 299 4.45 23.96 -0.91
C ALA A 299 2.91 23.94 -0.86
N THR A 300 2.25 25.07 -1.17
CA THR A 300 0.78 25.14 -1.29
C THR A 300 0.32 24.77 -2.70
N SER A 301 1.17 24.94 -3.70
CA SER A 301 0.84 24.62 -5.11
C SER A 301 1.40 23.29 -5.59
N ASP A 302 2.59 22.89 -5.13
CA ASP A 302 3.24 21.66 -5.57
C ASP A 302 2.67 20.40 -4.88
N THR A 303 2.36 19.42 -5.68
CA THR A 303 1.88 18.09 -5.26
C THR A 303 2.81 16.96 -5.70
N GLY A 304 4.05 17.29 -6.09
CA GLY A 304 5.05 16.35 -6.63
C GLY A 304 5.42 15.23 -5.66
N VAL A 305 5.40 15.48 -4.34
CA VAL A 305 5.64 14.45 -3.34
C VAL A 305 4.64 13.28 -3.46
N PHE A 306 3.39 13.55 -3.76
CA PHE A 306 2.36 12.52 -3.94
C PHE A 306 2.62 11.66 -5.18
N MET A 307 3.15 12.25 -6.26
CA MET A 307 3.57 11.51 -7.45
C MET A 307 4.76 10.59 -7.12
N THR A 308 5.68 11.01 -6.28
CA THR A 308 6.79 10.18 -5.79
C THR A 308 6.29 8.98 -4.99
N VAL A 309 5.34 9.19 -4.07
CA VAL A 309 4.69 8.09 -3.32
C VAL A 309 4.02 7.10 -4.27
N SER A 310 3.20 7.60 -5.19
CA SER A 310 2.48 6.79 -6.16
C SER A 310 3.41 5.98 -7.08
N GLY A 311 4.45 6.62 -7.62
CA GLY A 311 5.44 5.97 -8.47
C GLY A 311 6.22 4.86 -7.75
N THR A 312 6.56 5.06 -6.47
CA THR A 312 7.23 4.04 -5.65
C THR A 312 6.31 2.87 -5.34
N LEU A 313 5.04 3.13 -5.03
CA LEU A 313 4.02 2.09 -4.86
C LEU A 313 3.83 1.28 -6.14
N LYS A 314 3.76 1.94 -7.30
CA LYS A 314 3.70 1.26 -8.61
C LYS A 314 4.90 0.37 -8.82
N ARG A 315 6.14 0.83 -8.54
CA ARG A 315 7.35 0.03 -8.64
C ARG A 315 7.25 -1.24 -7.80
N ALA A 316 6.87 -1.13 -6.53
CA ALA A 316 6.71 -2.27 -5.63
C ALA A 316 5.60 -3.22 -6.11
N ALA A 317 4.47 -2.70 -6.57
CA ALA A 317 3.36 -3.48 -7.11
C ALA A 317 3.77 -4.27 -8.37
N VAL A 318 4.52 -3.68 -9.29
CA VAL A 318 5.03 -4.35 -10.50
C VAL A 318 5.95 -5.51 -10.15
N LYS A 319 6.89 -5.33 -9.20
CA LYS A 319 7.79 -6.39 -8.75
C LYS A 319 7.03 -7.51 -8.05
N LEU A 320 6.10 -7.19 -7.16
CA LEU A 320 5.27 -8.18 -6.49
C LEU A 320 4.40 -8.97 -7.48
N SER A 321 3.84 -8.30 -8.49
CA SER A 321 3.08 -8.92 -9.57
C SER A 321 3.94 -9.88 -10.40
N LYS A 322 5.19 -9.50 -10.70
CA LYS A 322 6.14 -10.39 -11.39
C LYS A 322 6.41 -11.66 -10.59
N ILE A 323 6.63 -11.54 -9.28
CA ILE A 323 6.82 -12.70 -8.40
C ILE A 323 5.56 -13.60 -8.40
N CYS A 324 4.38 -13.01 -8.35
CA CYS A 324 3.11 -13.76 -8.44
C CYS A 324 2.95 -14.49 -9.77
N ASN A 325 3.40 -13.90 -10.89
CA ASN A 325 3.41 -14.57 -12.19
C ASN A 325 4.34 -15.79 -12.17
N ASP A 326 5.53 -15.68 -11.58
CA ASP A 326 6.46 -16.80 -11.44
C ASP A 326 5.86 -17.91 -10.58
N LEU A 327 5.26 -17.58 -9.43
CA LEU A 327 4.60 -18.56 -8.56
C LEU A 327 3.48 -19.31 -9.28
N ARG A 328 2.68 -18.61 -10.10
CA ARG A 328 1.62 -19.24 -10.91
C ARG A 328 2.20 -20.16 -11.97
N LEU A 329 3.30 -19.78 -12.60
CA LEU A 329 3.98 -20.58 -13.61
C LEU A 329 4.62 -21.83 -12.99
N LEU A 330 5.39 -21.66 -11.91
CA LEU A 330 6.03 -22.75 -11.18
C LEU A 330 5.05 -23.80 -10.64
N SER A 331 3.85 -23.38 -10.24
CA SER A 331 2.77 -24.25 -9.73
C SER A 331 1.84 -24.77 -10.82
N SER A 332 2.08 -24.45 -12.10
CA SER A 332 1.20 -24.85 -13.20
C SER A 332 1.15 -26.36 -13.41
N GLY A 333 0.01 -26.89 -13.79
CA GLY A 333 -0.19 -28.32 -14.05
C GLY A 333 -1.32 -28.90 -13.18
N PRO A 334 -1.10 -30.05 -12.50
CA PRO A 334 0.19 -30.72 -12.19
C PRO A 334 0.84 -31.55 -13.31
N GLN A 335 0.06 -32.16 -14.23
CA GLN A 335 0.63 -33.03 -15.25
C GLN A 335 1.13 -32.29 -16.49
N ALA A 336 0.38 -31.32 -16.99
CA ALA A 336 0.64 -30.61 -18.24
C ALA A 336 1.33 -29.25 -18.05
N GLY A 337 1.91 -28.98 -16.88
CA GLY A 337 2.65 -27.76 -16.58
C GLY A 337 4.00 -28.05 -15.93
N PHE A 338 4.59 -27.03 -15.29
CA PHE A 338 5.88 -27.19 -14.63
C PHE A 338 5.79 -28.08 -13.39
N GLY A 339 4.81 -27.80 -12.52
CA GLY A 339 4.59 -28.60 -11.32
C GLY A 339 5.79 -28.64 -10.39
N GLU A 340 6.57 -27.57 -10.31
CA GLU A 340 7.79 -27.50 -9.48
C GLU A 340 7.45 -27.28 -8.00
N ILE A 341 6.37 -26.52 -7.74
CA ILE A 341 5.88 -26.20 -6.40
C ILE A 341 4.37 -26.47 -6.31
N ASN A 342 3.87 -26.64 -5.09
CA ASN A 342 2.45 -26.66 -4.80
C ASN A 342 2.09 -25.45 -3.96
N LEU A 343 1.05 -24.73 -4.38
CA LEU A 343 0.44 -23.66 -3.59
C LEU A 343 -0.64 -24.27 -2.68
N PRO A 344 -0.86 -23.72 -1.48
CA PRO A 344 -1.95 -24.17 -0.61
C PRO A 344 -3.31 -24.05 -1.30
N PRO A 345 -4.15 -25.09 -1.33
CA PRO A 345 -5.50 -25.02 -1.87
C PRO A 345 -6.37 -24.10 -0.99
N ARG A 346 -6.99 -23.07 -1.58
CA ARG A 346 -7.79 -22.10 -0.83
C ARG A 346 -9.27 -22.12 -1.17
N GLN A 347 -9.62 -22.61 -2.36
CA GLN A 347 -11.01 -22.81 -2.79
C GLN A 347 -11.08 -23.82 -3.92
N ALA A 348 -12.27 -24.40 -4.15
CA ALA A 348 -12.51 -25.20 -5.33
C ALA A 348 -12.30 -24.37 -6.61
N GLY A 349 -11.49 -24.88 -7.53
CA GLY A 349 -11.05 -24.11 -8.70
C GLY A 349 -11.98 -24.15 -9.89
N SER A 350 -13.01 -25.03 -9.87
CA SER A 350 -13.91 -25.21 -11.01
C SER A 350 -15.27 -25.76 -10.58
N SER A 351 -16.33 -25.28 -11.23
CA SER A 351 -17.69 -25.82 -11.07
C SER A 351 -17.93 -27.10 -11.87
N ILE A 352 -17.06 -27.44 -12.84
CA ILE A 352 -17.23 -28.59 -13.74
C ILE A 352 -16.04 -29.56 -13.76
N MET A 353 -14.89 -29.21 -13.19
CA MET A 353 -13.69 -30.06 -13.16
C MET A 353 -13.36 -30.43 -11.70
N PRO A 354 -13.78 -31.61 -11.20
CA PRO A 354 -13.47 -32.00 -9.84
C PRO A 354 -11.97 -32.07 -9.57
N GLY A 355 -11.53 -31.56 -8.42
CA GLY A 355 -10.13 -31.59 -8.00
C GLY A 355 -9.23 -30.50 -8.60
N LYS A 356 -9.74 -29.66 -9.50
CA LYS A 356 -8.97 -28.52 -10.01
C LYS A 356 -8.82 -27.44 -8.92
N VAL A 357 -7.57 -27.01 -8.67
CA VAL A 357 -7.24 -25.89 -7.77
C VAL A 357 -6.49 -24.83 -8.56
N ASN A 358 -6.96 -23.61 -8.50
CA ASN A 358 -6.33 -22.46 -9.18
C ASN A 358 -5.44 -21.67 -8.22
N PRO A 359 -4.41 -20.95 -8.73
CA PRO A 359 -3.51 -20.11 -7.92
C PRO A 359 -4.16 -18.75 -7.57
N VAL A 360 -5.35 -18.77 -6.94
CA VAL A 360 -6.21 -17.60 -6.74
C VAL A 360 -5.58 -16.49 -5.89
N ILE A 361 -4.66 -16.85 -4.99
CA ILE A 361 -3.98 -15.85 -4.14
C ILE A 361 -2.97 -15.02 -4.95
N PRO A 362 -2.03 -15.60 -5.71
CA PRO A 362 -1.24 -14.81 -6.65
C PRO A 362 -2.07 -14.01 -7.66
N GLU A 363 -3.21 -14.56 -8.13
CA GLU A 363 -4.09 -13.86 -9.08
C GLU A 363 -4.71 -12.59 -8.48
N VAL A 364 -5.20 -12.62 -7.25
CA VAL A 364 -5.76 -11.41 -6.63
C VAL A 364 -4.68 -10.37 -6.35
N VAL A 365 -3.45 -10.78 -6.02
CA VAL A 365 -2.31 -9.86 -5.87
C VAL A 365 -1.95 -9.20 -7.20
N ASN A 366 -1.98 -9.94 -8.32
CA ASN A 366 -1.84 -9.36 -9.66
C ASN A 366 -2.91 -8.28 -9.92
N GLN A 367 -4.19 -8.52 -9.56
CA GLN A 367 -5.26 -7.55 -9.73
C GLN A 367 -5.04 -6.28 -8.89
N VAL A 368 -4.55 -6.43 -7.66
CA VAL A 368 -4.16 -5.28 -6.82
C VAL A 368 -3.05 -4.48 -7.51
N ALA A 369 -2.03 -5.14 -8.05
CA ALA A 369 -0.95 -4.48 -8.76
C ALA A 369 -1.45 -3.72 -10.00
N PHE A 370 -2.35 -4.31 -10.79
CA PHE A 370 -2.94 -3.64 -11.96
C PHE A 370 -3.73 -2.39 -11.56
N SER A 371 -4.47 -2.47 -10.45
CA SER A 371 -5.21 -1.33 -9.91
C SER A 371 -4.28 -0.19 -9.44
N ILE A 372 -3.15 -0.53 -8.81
CA ILE A 372 -2.13 0.45 -8.38
C ILE A 372 -1.46 1.11 -9.58
N ILE A 373 -1.17 0.36 -10.65
CA ILE A 373 -0.64 0.91 -11.90
C ILE A 373 -1.61 1.93 -12.50
N GLY A 374 -2.91 1.61 -12.53
CA GLY A 374 -3.95 2.53 -12.99
C GLY A 374 -4.09 3.77 -12.09
N ALA A 375 -4.01 3.59 -10.77
CA ALA A 375 -4.06 4.69 -9.81
C ALA A 375 -2.88 5.67 -9.99
N ASP A 376 -1.68 5.17 -10.30
CA ASP A 376 -0.52 6.01 -10.57
C ASP A 376 -0.71 6.92 -11.79
N ALA A 377 -1.33 6.42 -12.84
CA ALA A 377 -1.68 7.25 -13.99
C ALA A 377 -2.69 8.35 -13.61
N THR A 378 -3.66 8.04 -12.76
CA THR A 378 -4.61 9.01 -12.22
C THR A 378 -3.92 10.08 -11.39
N VAL A 379 -3.01 9.69 -10.49
CA VAL A 379 -2.22 10.62 -9.66
C VAL A 379 -1.36 11.53 -10.54
N THR A 380 -0.68 10.97 -11.55
CA THR A 380 0.15 11.75 -12.48
C THR A 380 -0.66 12.82 -13.20
N ALA A 381 -1.84 12.48 -13.73
CA ALA A 381 -2.72 13.43 -14.40
C ALA A 381 -3.27 14.51 -13.44
N ALA A 382 -3.58 14.13 -12.20
CA ALA A 382 -4.09 15.05 -11.20
C ALA A 382 -3.01 16.02 -10.67
N VAL A 383 -1.77 15.57 -10.55
CA VAL A 383 -0.62 16.41 -10.17
C VAL A 383 -0.34 17.44 -11.28
N GLU A 384 -0.31 17.00 -12.54
CA GLU A 384 -0.13 17.89 -13.70
C GLU A 384 -1.29 18.88 -13.86
N GLY A 385 -2.52 18.48 -13.50
CA GLY A 385 -3.72 19.31 -13.64
C GLY A 385 -3.79 20.54 -12.72
N GLY A 386 -2.89 20.67 -11.73
CA GLY A 386 -2.82 21.83 -10.84
C GLY A 386 -2.52 23.13 -11.58
N GLN A 387 -3.10 24.25 -11.11
CA GLN A 387 -2.93 25.56 -11.76
C GLN A 387 -2.62 26.64 -10.73
N LEU A 388 -1.61 27.46 -11.04
CA LEU A 388 -1.21 28.61 -10.23
C LEU A 388 -0.83 28.19 -8.80
N GLN A 389 -1.45 28.79 -7.76
CA GLN A 389 -1.02 28.67 -6.38
C GLN A 389 -1.71 27.52 -5.60
N LEU A 390 -2.49 26.66 -6.25
CA LEU A 390 -3.17 25.54 -5.60
C LEU A 390 -3.49 24.41 -6.59
N ASN A 391 -3.33 23.16 -6.17
CA ASN A 391 -3.85 22.02 -6.91
C ASN A 391 -5.25 21.64 -6.39
N ALA A 392 -6.27 21.80 -7.24
CA ALA A 392 -7.65 21.50 -6.88
C ALA A 392 -7.98 19.99 -6.84
N PHE A 393 -7.05 19.13 -7.28
CA PHE A 393 -7.28 17.69 -7.47
C PHE A 393 -6.71 16.82 -6.34
N GLU A 394 -6.27 17.42 -5.24
CA GLU A 394 -5.81 16.67 -4.05
C GLU A 394 -6.79 15.58 -3.56
N PRO A 395 -8.12 15.72 -3.60
CA PRO A 395 -9.03 14.65 -3.18
C PRO A 395 -8.87 13.35 -3.97
N VAL A 396 -8.71 13.41 -5.30
CA VAL A 396 -8.47 12.20 -6.09
C VAL A 396 -7.06 11.66 -5.92
N ILE A 397 -6.06 12.50 -5.71
CA ILE A 397 -4.69 12.11 -5.37
C ILE A 397 -4.69 11.33 -4.07
N ALA A 398 -5.25 11.92 -3.01
CA ALA A 398 -5.34 11.32 -1.68
C ALA A 398 -6.01 9.95 -1.69
N THR A 399 -7.20 9.87 -2.31
CA THR A 399 -7.98 8.64 -2.37
C THR A 399 -7.25 7.55 -3.14
N SER A 400 -6.65 7.87 -4.29
CA SER A 400 -5.93 6.90 -5.13
C SER A 400 -4.73 6.30 -4.39
N ILE A 401 -3.96 7.13 -3.69
CA ILE A 401 -2.77 6.68 -2.96
C ILE A 401 -3.16 5.91 -1.69
N MET A 402 -4.08 6.43 -0.86
CA MET A 402 -4.48 5.76 0.37
C MET A 402 -5.13 4.40 0.11
N GLN A 403 -5.95 4.30 -0.94
CA GLN A 403 -6.52 3.02 -1.35
C GLN A 403 -5.42 2.05 -1.83
N SER A 404 -4.45 2.52 -2.59
CA SER A 404 -3.32 1.73 -3.08
C SER A 404 -2.46 1.21 -1.92
N LEU A 405 -2.19 2.04 -0.92
CA LEU A 405 -1.47 1.67 0.31
C LEU A 405 -2.21 0.57 1.09
N ALA A 406 -3.51 0.75 1.31
CA ALA A 406 -4.33 -0.22 2.03
C ALA A 406 -4.42 -1.56 1.28
N TRP A 407 -4.64 -1.53 -0.03
CA TRP A 407 -4.72 -2.74 -0.84
C TRP A 407 -3.39 -3.46 -0.92
N MET A 408 -2.27 -2.75 -1.07
CA MET A 408 -0.94 -3.35 -1.11
C MET A 408 -0.59 -4.01 0.23
N SER A 409 -0.88 -3.36 1.37
CA SER A 409 -0.70 -3.93 2.69
C SER A 409 -1.49 -5.23 2.88
N ASN A 410 -2.78 -5.21 2.52
CA ASN A 410 -3.64 -6.41 2.57
C ASN A 410 -3.18 -7.50 1.60
N ALA A 411 -2.68 -7.14 0.42
CA ALA A 411 -2.14 -8.09 -0.56
C ALA A 411 -0.87 -8.78 -0.03
N CYS A 412 0.05 -8.04 0.59
CA CYS A 412 1.25 -8.61 1.23
C CYS A 412 0.88 -9.62 2.32
N ARG A 413 -0.03 -9.24 3.21
CA ARG A 413 -0.54 -10.12 4.27
C ARG A 413 -1.24 -11.36 3.72
N THR A 414 -2.11 -11.18 2.72
CA THR A 414 -2.86 -12.27 2.08
C THR A 414 -1.92 -13.23 1.37
N LEU A 415 -0.95 -12.71 0.60
CA LEU A 415 0.04 -13.52 -0.10
C LEU A 415 0.87 -14.35 0.89
N ARG A 416 1.35 -13.74 1.96
CA ARG A 416 2.11 -14.42 3.00
C ARG A 416 1.33 -15.57 3.62
N LEU A 417 0.20 -15.25 4.29
CA LEU A 417 -0.55 -16.21 5.11
C LEU A 417 -1.25 -17.30 4.29
N ASN A 418 -1.73 -16.94 3.10
CA ASN A 418 -2.57 -17.81 2.31
C ASN A 418 -1.83 -18.50 1.15
N CYS A 419 -0.57 -18.13 0.91
CA CYS A 419 0.22 -18.71 -0.17
C CYS A 419 1.63 -19.08 0.31
N ILE A 420 2.51 -18.12 0.57
CA ILE A 420 3.96 -18.34 0.73
C ILE A 420 4.26 -19.28 1.90
N ASP A 421 3.66 -19.06 3.09
CA ASP A 421 3.93 -19.86 4.28
C ASP A 421 3.64 -21.36 4.07
N GLY A 422 2.71 -21.69 3.20
CA GLY A 422 2.28 -23.07 2.92
C GLY A 422 2.78 -23.68 1.61
N ILE A 423 3.68 -23.02 0.88
CA ILE A 423 4.26 -23.59 -0.35
C ILE A 423 5.10 -24.83 -0.03
N THR A 424 4.96 -25.88 -0.85
CA THR A 424 5.81 -27.08 -0.83
C THR A 424 6.47 -27.31 -2.18
N ALA A 425 7.62 -28.01 -2.18
CA ALA A 425 8.36 -28.34 -3.40
C ALA A 425 8.03 -29.77 -3.86
N ASN A 426 7.89 -29.97 -5.17
CA ASN A 426 7.78 -31.29 -5.81
C ASN A 426 9.18 -31.81 -6.13
N LYS A 427 9.86 -32.38 -5.12
CA LYS A 427 11.27 -32.77 -5.19
C LYS A 427 11.56 -33.77 -6.30
N GLU A 428 10.71 -34.78 -6.47
CA GLU A 428 10.83 -35.81 -7.49
C GLU A 428 10.76 -35.20 -8.90
N ARG A 429 9.77 -34.33 -9.11
CA ARG A 429 9.58 -33.62 -10.39
C ARG A 429 10.76 -32.73 -10.73
N LEU A 430 11.28 -31.99 -9.77
CA LEU A 430 12.44 -31.13 -9.92
C LEU A 430 13.70 -31.94 -10.24
N HIS A 431 13.88 -33.07 -9.56
CA HIS A 431 14.99 -34.00 -9.83
C HIS A 431 14.94 -34.57 -11.26
N GLU A 432 13.76 -35.07 -11.69
CA GLU A 432 13.57 -35.57 -13.06
C GLU A 432 13.91 -34.51 -14.11
N MET A 433 13.49 -33.25 -13.91
CA MET A 433 13.80 -32.16 -14.84
C MET A 433 15.30 -31.88 -14.90
N VAL A 434 16.00 -31.88 -13.77
CA VAL A 434 17.46 -31.65 -13.74
C VAL A 434 18.19 -32.79 -14.46
N GLU A 435 17.82 -34.05 -14.19
CA GLU A 435 18.46 -35.23 -14.86
C GLU A 435 18.20 -35.23 -16.38
N ALA A 436 17.06 -34.74 -16.84
CA ALA A 436 16.71 -34.67 -18.26
C ALA A 436 17.27 -33.44 -18.97
N SER A 437 17.71 -32.40 -18.25
CA SER A 437 18.17 -31.15 -18.85
C SER A 437 19.59 -31.26 -19.41
N VAL A 438 19.77 -30.82 -20.65
CA VAL A 438 21.10 -30.68 -21.25
C VAL A 438 21.93 -29.54 -20.63
N GLY A 439 21.29 -28.60 -19.94
CA GLY A 439 21.96 -27.49 -19.25
C GLY A 439 22.95 -27.91 -18.16
N VAL A 440 22.82 -29.15 -17.66
CA VAL A 440 23.73 -29.78 -16.70
C VAL A 440 25.17 -29.88 -17.25
N VAL A 441 25.32 -30.02 -18.55
CA VAL A 441 26.66 -30.11 -19.20
C VAL A 441 27.52 -28.88 -18.95
N THR A 442 26.91 -27.70 -18.80
CA THR A 442 27.64 -26.45 -18.52
C THR A 442 28.46 -26.52 -17.23
N ALA A 443 27.98 -27.20 -16.20
CA ALA A 443 28.71 -27.42 -14.96
C ALA A 443 29.89 -28.38 -15.14
N LEU A 444 29.87 -29.25 -16.17
CA LEU A 444 30.92 -30.21 -16.48
C LEU A 444 31.99 -29.61 -17.45
N THR A 445 31.64 -28.54 -18.17
CA THR A 445 32.54 -27.90 -19.17
C THR A 445 33.94 -27.58 -18.65
N PRO A 446 34.19 -27.11 -17.42
CA PRO A 446 35.53 -26.85 -16.90
C PRO A 446 36.38 -28.12 -16.79
N TYR A 447 35.78 -29.31 -16.78
CA TYR A 447 36.45 -30.59 -16.59
C TYR A 447 36.63 -31.39 -17.89
N ILE A 448 35.68 -31.26 -18.82
CA ILE A 448 35.69 -32.05 -20.09
C ILE A 448 35.90 -31.18 -21.33
N GLY A 449 35.98 -29.87 -21.19
CA GLY A 449 36.16 -28.92 -22.27
C GLY A 449 34.88 -28.58 -23.03
N TYR A 450 34.90 -27.46 -23.76
CA TYR A 450 33.72 -26.91 -24.45
C TYR A 450 33.27 -27.80 -25.64
N GLN A 451 34.20 -28.28 -26.45
CA GLN A 451 33.87 -29.06 -27.64
C GLN A 451 33.19 -30.38 -27.29
N GLU A 452 33.70 -31.09 -26.27
CA GLU A 452 33.10 -32.32 -25.78
C GLU A 452 31.75 -32.06 -25.13
N SER A 453 31.63 -30.98 -24.37
CA SER A 453 30.35 -30.53 -23.78
C SER A 453 29.29 -30.27 -24.87
N ALA A 454 29.66 -29.59 -25.95
CA ALA A 454 28.74 -29.35 -27.06
C ALA A 454 28.31 -30.64 -27.77
N ALA A 455 29.28 -31.55 -28.04
CA ALA A 455 28.99 -32.85 -28.64
C ALA A 455 28.00 -33.66 -27.77
N LEU A 456 28.22 -33.71 -26.46
CA LEU A 456 27.35 -34.39 -25.50
C LEU A 456 25.96 -33.77 -25.46
N ALA A 457 25.86 -32.45 -25.53
CA ALA A 457 24.56 -31.76 -25.56
C ALA A 457 23.73 -32.13 -26.80
N TYR A 458 24.36 -32.12 -27.99
CA TYR A 458 23.70 -32.53 -29.24
C TYR A 458 23.29 -34.01 -29.22
N GLU A 459 24.18 -34.89 -28.74
CA GLU A 459 23.88 -36.32 -28.62
C GLU A 459 22.74 -36.58 -27.66
N SER A 460 22.73 -35.92 -26.50
CA SER A 460 21.64 -36.05 -25.52
C SER A 460 20.30 -35.58 -26.08
N LEU A 461 20.26 -34.45 -26.79
CA LEU A 461 19.03 -33.98 -27.43
C LEU A 461 18.52 -34.95 -28.50
N ALA A 462 19.42 -35.55 -29.29
CA ALA A 462 19.04 -36.48 -30.35
C ALA A 462 18.62 -37.84 -29.82
N SER A 463 19.38 -38.41 -28.88
CA SER A 463 19.21 -39.77 -28.37
C SER A 463 18.20 -39.85 -27.17
N LYS A 464 17.91 -38.72 -26.54
CA LYS A 464 17.15 -38.65 -25.27
C LYS A 464 17.87 -39.34 -24.10
N VAL A 465 19.15 -39.61 -24.21
CA VAL A 465 19.97 -40.16 -23.13
C VAL A 465 20.49 -39.04 -22.25
N PRO A 466 20.32 -39.09 -20.93
CA PRO A 466 20.82 -38.07 -20.02
C PRO A 466 22.32 -37.83 -20.13
N ILE A 467 22.74 -36.57 -20.03
CA ILE A 467 24.16 -36.15 -20.08
C ILE A 467 25.04 -36.99 -19.16
N ARG A 468 24.58 -37.24 -17.93
CA ARG A 468 25.30 -38.07 -16.95
C ARG A 468 25.67 -39.44 -17.47
N GLN A 469 24.77 -40.11 -18.18
CA GLN A 469 25.00 -41.43 -18.73
C GLN A 469 25.97 -41.39 -19.89
N LEU A 470 25.86 -40.38 -20.76
CA LEU A 470 26.79 -40.21 -21.89
C LEU A 470 28.21 -39.93 -21.43
N VAL A 471 28.41 -39.09 -20.41
CA VAL A 471 29.73 -38.78 -19.82
C VAL A 471 30.39 -40.04 -19.25
N ILE A 472 29.61 -40.88 -18.53
CA ILE A 472 30.12 -42.15 -18.00
C ILE A 472 30.45 -43.13 -19.13
N ALA A 473 29.56 -43.27 -20.12
CA ALA A 473 29.73 -44.20 -21.25
C ALA A 473 30.98 -43.87 -22.09
N ARG A 474 31.30 -42.56 -22.22
CA ARG A 474 32.54 -42.12 -22.90
C ARG A 474 33.78 -42.16 -22.00
N GLY A 475 33.65 -42.55 -20.72
CA GLY A 475 34.78 -42.63 -19.80
C GLY A 475 35.41 -41.26 -19.44
N LEU A 476 34.66 -40.17 -19.63
CA LEU A 476 35.17 -38.82 -19.39
C LEU A 476 35.22 -38.47 -17.89
N MET A 477 34.27 -39.00 -17.13
CA MET A 477 34.20 -38.86 -15.65
C MET A 477 33.52 -40.09 -15.04
N THR A 478 33.91 -40.39 -13.81
CA THR A 478 33.21 -41.40 -12.99
C THR A 478 31.89 -40.89 -12.42
N ALA A 479 30.99 -41.81 -12.09
CA ALA A 479 29.72 -41.46 -11.43
C ALA A 479 29.93 -40.66 -10.13
N SER A 480 30.99 -40.95 -9.36
CA SER A 480 31.35 -40.26 -8.13
C SER A 480 31.79 -38.81 -8.38
N GLU A 481 32.59 -38.59 -9.43
CA GLU A 481 33.07 -37.26 -9.82
C GLU A 481 31.92 -36.40 -10.33
N ILE A 482 31.05 -36.93 -11.18
CA ILE A 482 29.86 -36.24 -11.66
C ILE A 482 28.94 -35.86 -10.46
N ALA A 483 28.70 -36.78 -9.54
CA ALA A 483 27.86 -36.49 -8.34
C ALA A 483 28.45 -35.36 -7.49
N LYS A 484 29.75 -35.23 -7.38
CA LYS A 484 30.42 -34.14 -6.66
C LYS A 484 30.31 -32.81 -7.41
N VAL A 485 30.46 -32.80 -8.74
CA VAL A 485 30.34 -31.58 -9.55
C VAL A 485 28.91 -31.09 -9.61
N LEU A 486 27.94 -32.01 -9.67
CA LEU A 486 26.52 -31.72 -9.76
C LEU A 486 25.84 -31.66 -8.37
N SER A 487 26.59 -31.58 -7.27
CA SER A 487 26.00 -31.43 -5.95
C SER A 487 25.31 -30.03 -5.79
N PRO A 488 24.23 -29.94 -5.00
CA PRO A 488 23.54 -28.66 -4.76
C PRO A 488 24.48 -27.56 -4.30
N GLU A 489 25.45 -27.87 -3.44
CA GLU A 489 26.42 -26.92 -2.89
C GLU A 489 27.30 -26.31 -3.99
N ARG A 490 27.72 -27.13 -4.97
CA ARG A 490 28.57 -26.64 -6.09
C ARG A 490 27.76 -25.90 -7.14
N LEU A 491 26.62 -26.42 -7.52
CA LEU A 491 25.76 -25.81 -8.53
C LEU A 491 25.15 -24.47 -8.05
N SER A 492 24.94 -24.33 -6.71
CA SER A 492 24.44 -23.08 -6.14
C SER A 492 25.50 -21.99 -5.94
N GLY A 493 26.78 -22.29 -6.18
CA GLY A 493 27.87 -21.34 -5.94
C GLY A 493 28.10 -21.01 -4.45
N VAL A 494 27.48 -21.76 -3.53
CA VAL A 494 27.57 -21.51 -2.08
C VAL A 494 28.88 -22.02 -1.48
N VAL A 495 29.56 -22.94 -2.14
CA VAL A 495 30.90 -23.38 -1.71
C VAL A 495 31.92 -22.40 -2.25
N PRO A 496 32.70 -21.71 -1.41
CA PRO A 496 33.86 -20.95 -1.86
C PRO A 496 34.80 -21.87 -2.64
N ALA A 497 35.41 -21.35 -3.67
CA ALA A 497 36.39 -22.06 -4.53
C ALA A 497 37.63 -22.61 -3.76
N THR A 498 37.71 -22.49 -2.45
CA THR A 498 38.74 -22.94 -1.51
C THR A 498 38.54 -24.37 -1.02
N GLY A 499 38.16 -25.23 -1.87
CA GLY A 499 38.08 -26.68 -1.67
C GLY A 499 38.06 -27.37 -3.03
N ALA A 500 38.97 -26.95 -3.91
CA ALA A 500 39.15 -27.59 -5.17
C ALA A 500 39.40 -29.10 -4.97
N ILE A 501 38.44 -29.91 -5.37
CA ILE A 501 38.83 -31.25 -5.80
C ILE A 501 39.77 -30.98 -6.97
N PRO A 502 41.03 -31.38 -6.93
CA PRO A 502 41.90 -31.29 -8.09
C PRO A 502 41.47 -32.37 -9.10
N LEU A 503 40.34 -32.11 -9.76
CA LEU A 503 40.09 -32.75 -11.04
C LEU A 503 40.96 -31.98 -12.05
N PRO A 504 41.69 -32.66 -12.93
CA PRO A 504 42.49 -32.00 -13.94
C PRO A 504 41.55 -31.12 -14.78
N MET A 505 41.65 -29.82 -14.61
CA MET A 505 41.06 -28.90 -15.59
C MET A 505 41.79 -29.13 -16.91
N VAL A 506 41.05 -29.29 -18.00
CA VAL A 506 41.62 -29.30 -19.34
C VAL A 506 42.40 -27.99 -19.50
N ALA A 507 43.71 -28.08 -19.71
CA ALA A 507 44.53 -26.90 -19.97
C ALA A 507 43.95 -26.17 -21.20
N PRO A 508 43.90 -24.83 -21.21
CA PRO A 508 43.52 -24.11 -22.42
C PRO A 508 44.48 -24.52 -23.52
N GLU A 509 44.00 -25.03 -24.64
CA GLU A 509 44.78 -25.21 -25.85
C GLU A 509 45.30 -23.84 -26.30
N ASN A 510 46.61 -23.71 -26.45
CA ASN A 510 47.30 -22.52 -26.97
C ASN A 510 46.87 -22.19 -28.40
#